data_118b71bc5e7c2ab50be79c7ea8515750
#
_entry.id   118b71bc5e7c2ab50be79c7ea8515750
#
_cell.length_a   1.000
_cell.length_b   1.000
_cell.length_c   1.000
_cell.angle_alpha   90.00
_cell.angle_beta   90.00
_cell.angle_gamma   90.00
#
_symmetry.space_group_name_H-M   'P 1'
#
loop_
_entity.id
_entity.type
_entity.pdbx_description
1 polymer ?
#
loop_
_entity_poly.entity_id
_entity_poly.type
_entity_poly.pdbx_seq_one_letter_code
_entity_poly.pdbx_strand_id
1 'polypeptide(L)'
;MKNTFKIFFSDIKSLSRHFFAVLVVIAIMIIPALYAWVNIYANSDPYGNTGNISVAVASDDLGYEGQNMGESVLEGLKDNKSINWVFTGSTDKAIKGVESGKYYADIVIGENFSRNMYDLKSALT
;
A
#
# COMPACT_ATOMS: atom_id res chain seq x y z
N MET A 1 -51.34 13.83 10.64
CA MET A 1 -49.95 14.27 10.85
C MET A 1 -49.65 14.87 12.23
N LYS A 2 -50.54 15.75 12.79
CA LYS A 2 -50.26 16.34 14.14
C LYS A 2 -50.17 15.32 15.28
N ASN A 3 -50.88 14.20 15.23
CA ASN A 3 -50.81 13.16 16.28
C ASN A 3 -49.54 12.32 16.21
N THR A 4 -48.97 12.08 15.04
CA THR A 4 -47.74 11.31 14.86
C THR A 4 -46.54 12.02 15.52
N PHE A 5 -46.45 13.33 15.33
CA PHE A 5 -45.39 14.11 16.00
C PHE A 5 -45.56 14.19 17.51
N LYS A 6 -46.79 14.24 18.02
CA LYS A 6 -47.05 14.19 19.45
C LYS A 6 -46.60 12.86 20.08
N ILE A 7 -46.92 11.76 19.43
CA ILE A 7 -46.48 10.42 19.88
C ILE A 7 -44.96 10.34 19.85
N PHE A 8 -44.31 10.72 18.75
CA PHE A 8 -42.86 10.72 18.59
C PHE A 8 -42.16 11.51 19.72
N PHE A 9 -42.56 12.73 19.99
CA PHE A 9 -41.98 13.53 21.07
C PHE A 9 -42.27 12.97 22.45
N SER A 10 -43.43 12.37 22.65
CA SER A 10 -43.78 11.68 23.92
C SER A 10 -42.87 10.46 24.16
N ASP A 11 -42.61 9.68 23.11
CA ASP A 11 -41.75 8.48 23.18
C ASP A 11 -40.31 8.86 23.46
N ILE A 12 -39.76 9.88 22.77
CA ILE A 12 -38.41 10.41 23.04
C ILE A 12 -38.31 10.90 24.50
N LYS A 13 -39.33 11.65 24.98
CA LYS A 13 -39.32 12.13 26.35
C LYS A 13 -39.44 11.00 27.39
N SER A 14 -40.16 9.93 27.08
CA SER A 14 -40.23 8.75 27.90
C SER A 14 -38.90 8.00 27.92
N LEU A 15 -38.29 7.81 26.74
CA LEU A 15 -37.00 7.17 26.58
C LEU A 15 -35.88 7.89 27.35
N SER A 16 -35.86 9.23 27.27
CA SER A 16 -34.85 10.05 27.95
C SER A 16 -34.88 9.99 29.49
N ARG A 17 -35.96 9.49 30.08
CA ARG A 17 -36.08 9.27 31.54
C ARG A 17 -35.43 7.99 32.02
N HIS A 18 -35.12 7.06 31.09
CA HIS A 18 -34.53 5.78 31.43
C HIS A 18 -33.05 5.78 31.05
N PHE A 19 -32.16 5.91 32.04
CA PHE A 19 -30.70 5.99 31.81
C PHE A 19 -30.17 4.87 30.94
N PHE A 20 -30.53 3.63 31.21
CA PHE A 20 -30.06 2.48 30.42
C PHE A 20 -30.57 2.54 28.97
N ALA A 21 -31.80 3.00 28.72
CA ALA A 21 -32.33 3.13 27.37
C ALA A 21 -31.59 4.21 26.56
N VAL A 22 -31.26 5.33 27.18
CA VAL A 22 -30.44 6.39 26.59
C VAL A 22 -29.05 5.86 26.24
N LEU A 23 -28.42 5.11 27.15
CA LEU A 23 -27.11 4.52 26.96
C LEU A 23 -27.10 3.55 25.76
N VAL A 24 -28.12 2.71 25.62
CA VAL A 24 -28.27 1.78 24.50
C VAL A 24 -28.43 2.55 23.18
N VAL A 25 -29.25 3.59 23.14
CA VAL A 25 -29.42 4.42 21.94
C VAL A 25 -28.12 5.08 21.52
N ILE A 26 -27.37 5.63 22.48
CA ILE A 26 -26.07 6.23 22.23
C ILE A 26 -25.09 5.18 21.68
N ALA A 27 -25.06 3.99 22.27
CA ALA A 27 -24.19 2.90 21.81
C ALA A 27 -24.52 2.47 20.37
N ILE A 28 -25.83 2.31 20.04
CA ILE A 28 -26.28 1.96 18.69
C ILE A 28 -25.89 3.04 17.66
N MET A 29 -25.87 4.32 18.04
CA MET A 29 -25.44 5.39 17.16
C MET A 29 -23.92 5.47 17.00
N ILE A 30 -23.18 5.31 18.09
CA ILE A 30 -21.72 5.50 18.10
C ILE A 30 -20.98 4.29 17.48
N ILE A 31 -21.38 3.06 17.81
CA ILE A 31 -20.64 1.86 17.38
C ILE A 31 -20.56 1.73 15.85
N PRO A 32 -21.69 1.85 15.09
CA PRO A 32 -21.62 1.80 13.64
C PRO A 32 -20.82 2.96 13.03
N ALA A 33 -20.94 4.16 13.62
CA ALA A 33 -20.19 5.33 13.15
C ALA A 33 -18.68 5.16 13.37
N LEU A 34 -18.25 4.65 14.53
CA LEU A 34 -16.85 4.35 14.79
C LEU A 34 -16.33 3.24 13.86
N TYR A 35 -17.12 2.19 13.64
CA TYR A 35 -16.76 1.12 12.73
C TYR A 35 -16.56 1.64 11.30
N ALA A 36 -17.49 2.43 10.79
CA ALA A 36 -17.39 3.05 9.48
C ALA A 36 -16.16 3.97 9.38
N TRP A 37 -15.94 4.82 10.40
CA TRP A 37 -14.80 5.75 10.43
C TRP A 37 -13.46 5.02 10.45
N VAL A 38 -13.30 4.00 11.30
CA VAL A 38 -12.07 3.19 11.37
C VAL A 38 -11.79 2.49 10.06
N ASN A 39 -12.81 1.90 9.41
CA ASN A 39 -12.66 1.25 8.11
C ASN A 39 -12.28 2.24 7.00
N ILE A 40 -12.92 3.41 6.95
CA ILE A 40 -12.58 4.45 5.98
C ILE A 40 -11.14 4.94 6.22
N TYR A 41 -10.77 5.21 7.46
CA TYR A 41 -9.42 5.65 7.82
C TYR A 41 -8.36 4.61 7.48
N ALA A 42 -8.59 3.34 7.82
CA ALA A 42 -7.67 2.25 7.52
C ALA A 42 -7.46 2.02 6.01
N ASN A 43 -8.48 2.30 5.19
CA ASN A 43 -8.42 2.15 3.74
C ASN A 43 -8.17 3.46 2.98
N SER A 44 -8.00 4.59 3.67
CA SER A 44 -7.77 5.89 3.02
C SER A 44 -6.41 5.98 2.34
N ASP A 45 -5.42 5.29 2.87
CA ASP A 45 -4.07 5.23 2.28
C ASP A 45 -3.48 3.80 2.42
N PRO A 46 -3.91 2.86 1.57
CA PRO A 46 -3.41 1.48 1.61
C PRO A 46 -1.92 1.38 1.27
N TYR A 47 -1.34 2.40 0.67
CA TYR A 47 0.06 2.44 0.25
C TYR A 47 0.96 3.29 1.18
N GLY A 48 0.41 3.99 2.15
CA GLY A 48 1.17 4.89 3.04
C GLY A 48 2.20 4.19 3.93
N ASN A 49 2.04 2.89 4.15
CA ASN A 49 2.98 2.09 4.94
C ASN A 49 3.90 1.17 4.11
N THR A 50 3.82 1.23 2.78
CA THR A 50 4.64 0.38 1.90
C THR A 50 6.12 0.77 1.91
N GLY A 51 6.47 1.97 2.37
CA GLY A 51 7.84 2.43 2.58
C GLY A 51 8.65 1.59 3.60
N ASN A 52 7.99 0.76 4.40
CA ASN A 52 8.64 -0.20 5.30
C ASN A 52 8.88 -1.58 4.66
N ILE A 53 8.34 -1.82 3.47
CA ILE A 53 8.55 -3.07 2.74
C ILE A 53 9.90 -3.00 2.05
N SER A 54 10.88 -3.76 2.54
CA SER A 54 12.21 -3.81 1.96
C SER A 54 12.24 -4.75 0.75
N VAL A 55 12.54 -4.20 -0.42
CA VAL A 55 12.74 -4.94 -1.66
C VAL A 55 14.19 -4.78 -2.12
N ALA A 56 14.89 -5.90 -2.27
CA ALA A 56 16.25 -5.89 -2.76
C ALA A 56 16.29 -5.63 -4.27
N VAL A 57 17.26 -4.87 -4.74
CA VAL A 57 17.46 -4.63 -6.18
C VAL A 57 18.92 -4.86 -6.51
N ALA A 58 19.17 -5.64 -7.56
CA ALA A 58 20.49 -5.88 -8.12
C ALA A 58 20.44 -5.85 -9.64
N SER A 59 21.52 -5.40 -10.26
CA SER A 59 21.69 -5.44 -11.71
C SER A 59 23.04 -6.06 -12.03
N ASP A 60 23.01 -7.09 -12.87
CA ASP A 60 24.19 -7.69 -13.49
C ASP A 60 24.28 -7.29 -14.98
N ASP A 61 23.46 -6.31 -15.42
CA ASP A 61 23.38 -5.85 -16.81
C ASP A 61 24.72 -5.30 -17.29
N LEU A 62 25.25 -5.89 -18.35
CA LEU A 62 26.52 -5.49 -18.96
C LEU A 62 26.40 -4.25 -19.87
N GLY A 63 25.19 -3.81 -20.10
CA GLY A 63 24.92 -2.74 -21.07
C GLY A 63 24.98 -3.25 -22.51
N TYR A 64 24.53 -2.41 -23.44
CA TYR A 64 24.59 -2.64 -24.88
C TYR A 64 24.70 -1.33 -25.65
N GLU A 65 25.51 -1.27 -26.69
CA GLU A 65 25.73 -0.06 -27.54
C GLU A 65 26.06 1.21 -26.72
N GLY A 66 26.86 1.07 -25.66
CA GLY A 66 27.28 2.18 -24.80
C GLY A 66 26.20 2.67 -23.83
N GLN A 67 25.08 1.98 -23.72
CA GLN A 67 24.00 2.27 -22.78
C GLN A 67 23.81 1.11 -21.80
N ASN A 68 23.56 1.43 -20.54
CA ASN A 68 23.18 0.47 -19.52
C ASN A 68 21.78 0.79 -19.00
N MET A 69 20.78 0.09 -19.54
CA MET A 69 19.40 0.31 -19.17
C MET A 69 19.07 -0.23 -17.78
N GLY A 70 19.80 -1.27 -17.34
CA GLY A 70 19.70 -1.78 -15.97
C GLY A 70 20.09 -0.73 -14.93
N GLU A 71 21.20 -0.04 -15.15
CA GLU A 71 21.63 1.06 -14.28
C GLU A 71 20.60 2.21 -14.30
N SER A 72 20.05 2.54 -15.46
CA SER A 72 19.00 3.56 -15.58
C SER A 72 17.74 3.20 -14.77
N VAL A 73 17.37 1.93 -14.75
CA VAL A 73 16.27 1.44 -13.90
C VAL A 73 16.60 1.62 -12.42
N LEU A 74 17.82 1.23 -11.98
CA LEU A 74 18.26 1.42 -10.60
C LEU A 74 18.22 2.90 -10.20
N GLU A 75 18.68 3.79 -11.06
CA GLU A 75 18.64 5.24 -10.78
C GLU A 75 17.21 5.75 -10.63
N GLY A 76 16.30 5.35 -11.50
CA GLY A 76 14.89 5.70 -11.40
C GLY A 76 14.22 5.21 -10.12
N LEU A 77 14.68 4.09 -9.56
CA LEU A 77 14.18 3.56 -8.29
C LEU A 77 14.71 4.32 -7.07
N LYS A 78 15.88 4.96 -7.15
CA LYS A 78 16.46 5.74 -6.02
C LYS A 78 15.54 6.87 -5.55
N ASP A 79 14.82 7.49 -6.46
CA ASP A 79 13.91 8.60 -6.15
C ASP A 79 12.50 8.13 -5.73
N ASN A 80 12.21 6.85 -5.91
CA ASN A 80 10.92 6.27 -5.54
C ASN A 80 10.90 5.93 -4.05
N LYS A 81 10.04 6.62 -3.29
CA LYS A 81 9.89 6.44 -1.84
C LYS A 81 8.70 5.57 -1.44
N SER A 82 7.99 5.01 -2.41
CA SER A 82 6.81 4.17 -2.14
C SER A 82 7.17 2.83 -1.50
N ILE A 83 8.40 2.37 -1.73
CA ILE A 83 8.95 1.11 -1.21
C ILE A 83 10.37 1.39 -0.69
N ASN A 84 10.80 0.64 0.30
CA ASN A 84 12.19 0.69 0.77
C ASN A 84 13.10 -0.11 -0.16
N TRP A 85 13.62 0.55 -1.19
CA TRP A 85 14.53 -0.07 -2.15
C TRP A 85 15.92 -0.28 -1.55
N VAL A 86 16.38 -1.52 -1.52
CA VAL A 86 17.70 -1.89 -0.99
C VAL A 86 18.60 -2.33 -2.14
N PHE A 87 19.53 -1.48 -2.55
CA PHE A 87 20.49 -1.78 -3.62
C PHE A 87 21.61 -2.66 -3.08
N THR A 88 21.64 -3.93 -3.49
CA THR A 88 22.53 -4.95 -2.89
C THR A 88 23.88 -5.09 -3.61
N GLY A 89 24.04 -4.51 -4.77
CA GLY A 89 25.27 -4.57 -5.57
C GLY A 89 25.64 -5.96 -6.11
N SER A 90 24.86 -7.00 -5.85
CA SER A 90 24.97 -8.32 -6.49
C SER A 90 23.67 -9.11 -6.35
N THR A 91 23.37 -9.87 -7.40
CA THR A 91 22.21 -10.76 -7.47
C THR A 91 22.20 -11.79 -6.35
N ASP A 92 23.34 -12.43 -6.04
CA ASP A 92 23.43 -13.42 -4.97
C ASP A 92 23.03 -12.86 -3.59
N LYS A 93 23.40 -11.61 -3.31
CA LYS A 93 23.02 -10.95 -2.04
C LYS A 93 21.54 -10.63 -1.98
N ALA A 94 20.93 -10.26 -3.10
CA ALA A 94 19.50 -10.01 -3.19
C ALA A 94 18.71 -11.29 -2.91
N ILE A 95 19.02 -12.38 -3.62
CA ILE A 95 18.36 -13.69 -3.49
C ILE A 95 18.52 -14.23 -2.06
N LYS A 96 19.75 -14.30 -1.53
CA LYS A 96 19.99 -14.77 -0.16
C LYS A 96 19.29 -13.93 0.90
N GLY A 97 19.11 -12.63 0.63
CA GLY A 97 18.38 -11.74 1.50
C GLY A 97 16.90 -12.08 1.57
N VAL A 98 16.28 -12.47 0.47
CA VAL A 98 14.88 -12.94 0.42
C VAL A 98 14.77 -14.34 1.08
N GLU A 99 15.66 -15.27 0.75
CA GLU A 99 15.68 -16.62 1.35
C GLU A 99 15.81 -16.58 2.87
N SER A 100 16.59 -15.64 3.40
CA SER A 100 16.77 -15.45 4.84
C SER A 100 15.65 -14.64 5.51
N GLY A 101 14.67 -14.17 4.76
CA GLY A 101 13.57 -13.32 5.27
C GLY A 101 13.97 -11.88 5.58
N LYS A 102 15.17 -11.44 5.16
CA LYS A 102 15.66 -10.08 5.35
C LYS A 102 14.93 -9.08 4.44
N TYR A 103 14.60 -9.49 3.22
CA TYR A 103 13.87 -8.73 2.25
C TYR A 103 12.56 -9.42 1.91
N TYR A 104 11.55 -8.66 1.56
CA TYR A 104 10.23 -9.16 1.20
C TYR A 104 10.20 -9.76 -0.21
N ALA A 105 10.97 -9.17 -1.10
CA ALA A 105 11.15 -9.59 -2.49
C ALA A 105 12.49 -9.08 -3.00
N ASP A 106 12.88 -9.57 -4.18
CA ASP A 106 14.02 -9.07 -4.94
C ASP A 106 13.64 -8.78 -6.39
N ILE A 107 14.34 -7.83 -6.98
CA ILE A 107 14.34 -7.55 -8.40
C ILE A 107 15.76 -7.72 -8.90
N VAL A 108 15.93 -8.69 -9.78
CA VAL A 108 17.21 -8.99 -10.41
C VAL A 108 17.16 -8.66 -11.90
N ILE A 109 18.05 -7.78 -12.33
CA ILE A 109 18.21 -7.42 -13.72
C ILE A 109 19.37 -8.24 -14.27
N GLY A 110 19.06 -9.12 -15.23
CA GLY A 110 20.04 -10.05 -15.80
C GLY A 110 21.01 -9.38 -16.75
N GLU A 111 22.14 -10.07 -17.02
CA GLU A 111 23.30 -9.59 -17.81
C GLU A 111 22.95 -9.05 -19.20
N ASN A 112 21.96 -9.61 -19.88
CA ASN A 112 21.57 -9.24 -21.24
C ASN A 112 20.35 -8.30 -21.29
N PHE A 113 20.01 -7.65 -20.18
CA PHE A 113 18.81 -6.82 -20.13
C PHE A 113 18.82 -5.69 -21.18
N SER A 114 19.89 -4.89 -21.23
CA SER A 114 20.05 -3.81 -22.21
C SER A 114 19.98 -4.31 -23.63
N ARG A 115 20.61 -5.43 -23.93
CA ARG A 115 20.59 -6.04 -25.28
C ARG A 115 19.17 -6.46 -25.66
N ASN A 116 18.48 -7.18 -24.78
CA ASN A 116 17.12 -7.63 -25.03
C ASN A 116 16.14 -6.47 -25.25
N MET A 117 16.32 -5.38 -24.48
CA MET A 117 15.52 -4.16 -24.64
C MET A 117 15.81 -3.45 -25.97
N TYR A 118 17.06 -3.45 -26.43
CA TYR A 118 17.44 -2.92 -27.73
C TYR A 118 16.81 -3.74 -28.86
N ASP A 119 16.91 -5.07 -28.79
CA ASP A 119 16.34 -5.97 -29.78
C ASP A 119 14.81 -5.83 -29.84
N LEU A 120 14.15 -5.71 -28.69
CA LEU A 120 12.72 -5.45 -28.63
C LEU A 120 12.34 -4.13 -29.30
N LYS A 121 13.08 -3.06 -29.02
CA LYS A 121 12.85 -1.75 -29.64
C LYS A 121 13.02 -1.82 -31.15
N SER A 122 14.05 -2.49 -31.65
CA SER A 122 14.32 -2.62 -33.09
C SER A 122 13.27 -3.47 -33.82
N ALA A 123 12.61 -4.41 -33.10
CA ALA A 123 11.52 -5.22 -33.65
C ALA A 123 10.18 -4.48 -33.77
N LEU A 124 10.04 -3.35 -33.03
CA LEU A 124 8.81 -2.55 -33.03
C LEU A 124 8.87 -1.32 -33.94
N THR A 125 10.03 -1.05 -34.55
CA THR A 125 10.26 0.07 -35.47
C THR A 125 10.43 -0.43 -36.88
#